data_ee56eda7293b15029887a84a9b22cae8
#
_entry.id   ee56eda7293b15029887a84a9b22cae8
#
_cell.length_a   1.000
_cell.length_b   1.000
_cell.length_c   1.000
_cell.angle_alpha   90.00
_cell.angle_beta   90.00
_cell.angle_gamma   90.00
#
_symmetry.space_group_name_H-M   'P 1'
#
loop_
_entity.id
_entity.type
_entity.pdbx_description
1 polymer ?
#
loop_
_entity_poly.entity_id
_entity_poly.type
_entity_poly.pdbx_seq_one_letter_code
_entity_poly.pdbx_strand_id
1 'polypeptide(L)'
;MTDHFNSAVNKNEIQSGLTTARTPEVMAQAIYNLEPGCKFGIRVNEEQELYPVWKEGDDLPSDSELNTEINRLNNEYDGQEYYRNRAEDYLAIGDQLDLIWHAIDEDEDLKTKLSGFYDAIKVTKDNYPKP
;
A
#
# COMPACT_ATOMS: atom_id res chain seq x y z
N MET A 1 -28.48 -12.27 25.24
CA MET A 1 -27.82 -13.09 24.23
C MET A 1 -26.34 -12.85 24.25
N THR A 2 -25.55 -13.87 24.23
CA THR A 2 -24.09 -13.72 24.25
C THR A 2 -23.57 -13.18 22.92
N ASP A 3 -22.71 -12.23 23.00
CA ASP A 3 -22.04 -11.70 21.83
C ASP A 3 -21.01 -12.72 21.32
N HIS A 4 -21.23 -13.27 20.15
CA HIS A 4 -20.34 -14.25 19.53
C HIS A 4 -18.96 -13.70 19.21
N PHE A 5 -18.85 -12.38 19.11
CA PHE A 5 -17.58 -11.73 18.82
C PHE A 5 -16.70 -11.52 20.04
N ASN A 6 -17.21 -11.86 21.23
CA ASN A 6 -16.53 -11.43 22.43
C ASN A 6 -16.16 -12.56 23.39
N SER A 7 -17.01 -13.56 23.52
CA SER A 7 -16.92 -14.45 24.64
C SER A 7 -15.88 -15.56 24.51
N ALA A 8 -15.65 -16.03 23.32
CA ALA A 8 -14.75 -17.15 23.07
C ALA A 8 -13.30 -16.74 22.88
N VAL A 9 -13.07 -15.49 22.65
CA VAL A 9 -11.74 -15.00 22.35
C VAL A 9 -11.12 -14.44 23.62
N ASN A 10 -10.00 -14.99 23.98
CA ASN A 10 -9.22 -14.45 25.08
C ASN A 10 -8.55 -13.16 24.60
N LYS A 11 -9.15 -12.04 24.95
CA LYS A 11 -8.65 -10.73 24.55
C LYS A 11 -7.19 -10.50 24.91
N ASN A 12 -6.78 -10.99 26.07
CA ASN A 12 -5.41 -10.77 26.52
C ASN A 12 -4.39 -11.52 25.66
N GLU A 13 -4.71 -12.73 25.26
CA GLU A 13 -3.84 -13.53 24.40
C GLU A 13 -3.70 -12.89 23.00
N ILE A 14 -4.83 -12.51 22.43
CA ILE A 14 -4.83 -11.91 21.10
C ILE A 14 -4.15 -10.54 21.12
N GLN A 15 -4.47 -9.72 22.11
CA GLN A 15 -3.90 -8.39 22.20
C GLN A 15 -2.38 -8.41 22.33
N SER A 16 -1.84 -9.36 23.07
CA SER A 16 -0.39 -9.45 23.24
C SER A 16 0.32 -9.83 21.95
N GLY A 17 -0.32 -10.64 21.10
CA GLY A 17 0.25 -11.05 19.83
C GLY A 17 0.04 -10.07 18.69
N LEU A 18 -0.96 -9.18 18.79
CA LEU A 18 -1.40 -8.33 17.68
C LEU A 18 -1.11 -6.86 17.89
N THR A 19 -0.33 -6.49 18.88
CA THR A 19 0.07 -5.10 19.12
C THR A 19 0.89 -4.50 17.98
N THR A 20 1.43 -5.34 17.09
CA THR A 20 2.19 -4.90 15.93
C THR A 20 1.32 -4.45 14.75
N ALA A 21 0.02 -4.71 14.79
CA ALA A 21 -0.89 -4.26 13.74
C ALA A 21 -1.02 -2.73 13.79
N ARG A 22 -0.60 -2.07 12.73
CA ARG A 22 -0.59 -0.61 12.66
C ARG A 22 -1.95 -0.02 12.32
N THR A 23 -2.74 -0.74 11.53
CA THR A 23 -4.02 -0.26 11.04
C THR A 23 -5.04 -1.39 11.01
N PRO A 24 -6.35 -1.08 11.08
CA PRO A 24 -7.40 -2.08 10.87
C PRO A 24 -7.28 -2.78 9.51
N GLU A 25 -6.83 -2.09 8.49
CA GLU A 25 -6.68 -2.64 7.14
C GLU A 25 -5.64 -3.75 7.09
N VAL A 26 -4.49 -3.57 7.75
CA VAL A 26 -3.45 -4.61 7.84
C VAL A 26 -3.98 -5.84 8.56
N MET A 27 -4.66 -5.64 9.68
CA MET A 27 -5.27 -6.75 10.42
C MET A 27 -6.33 -7.48 9.57
N ALA A 28 -7.21 -6.74 8.93
CA ALA A 28 -8.23 -7.32 8.06
C ALA A 28 -7.62 -8.11 6.90
N GLN A 29 -6.58 -7.57 6.27
CA GLN A 29 -5.89 -8.25 5.18
C GLN A 29 -5.23 -9.54 5.65
N ALA A 30 -4.59 -9.51 6.82
CA ALA A 30 -3.98 -10.72 7.40
C ALA A 30 -5.01 -11.82 7.65
N ILE A 31 -6.14 -11.46 8.24
CA ILE A 31 -7.24 -12.41 8.49
C ILE A 31 -7.77 -12.97 7.17
N TYR A 32 -8.01 -12.10 6.21
CA TYR A 32 -8.50 -12.50 4.89
C TYR A 32 -7.52 -13.43 4.17
N ASN A 33 -6.22 -13.18 4.29
CA ASN A 33 -5.20 -14.02 3.67
C ASN A 33 -5.17 -15.43 4.27
N LEU A 34 -5.38 -15.53 5.60
CA LEU A 34 -5.33 -16.80 6.30
C LEU A 34 -6.64 -17.58 6.23
N GLU A 35 -7.77 -16.89 6.35
CA GLU A 35 -9.12 -17.47 6.36
C GLU A 35 -10.08 -16.63 5.53
N PRO A 36 -10.08 -16.77 4.20
CA PRO A 36 -10.83 -15.88 3.31
C PRO A 36 -12.34 -15.83 3.54
N GLY A 37 -12.94 -16.90 4.05
CA GLY A 37 -14.38 -16.96 4.32
C GLY A 37 -14.78 -16.60 5.74
N CYS A 38 -13.83 -16.25 6.57
CA CYS A 38 -14.07 -16.00 7.99
C CYS A 38 -14.84 -14.70 8.21
N LYS A 39 -15.80 -14.76 9.14
CA LYS A 39 -16.54 -13.56 9.57
C LYS A 39 -15.92 -13.02 10.85
N PHE A 40 -15.57 -11.76 10.82
CA PHE A 40 -14.90 -11.12 11.94
C PHE A 40 -15.23 -9.64 12.02
N GLY A 41 -14.93 -9.05 13.15
CA GLY A 41 -14.88 -7.60 13.33
C GLY A 41 -13.53 -7.22 13.92
N ILE A 42 -13.19 -5.97 13.89
CA ILE A 42 -11.97 -5.44 14.50
C ILE A 42 -12.37 -4.39 15.51
N ARG A 43 -11.80 -4.51 16.72
CA ARG A 43 -12.08 -3.60 17.82
C ARG A 43 -10.79 -3.02 18.37
N VAL A 44 -10.94 -1.98 19.15
CA VAL A 44 -9.83 -1.27 19.81
C VAL A 44 -10.03 -1.41 21.31
N ASN A 45 -8.98 -1.77 22.02
CA ASN A 45 -9.03 -1.84 23.49
C ASN A 45 -8.74 -0.48 24.12
N GLU A 46 -8.66 -0.46 25.45
CA GLU A 46 -8.39 0.77 26.20
C GLU A 46 -7.01 1.36 25.93
N GLU A 47 -6.03 0.52 25.60
CA GLU A 47 -4.68 0.91 25.24
C GLU A 47 -4.53 1.30 23.76
N GLN A 48 -5.63 1.42 23.03
CA GLN A 48 -5.65 1.71 21.58
C GLN A 48 -5.04 0.63 20.70
N GLU A 49 -4.99 -0.60 21.22
CA GLU A 49 -4.52 -1.77 20.46
C GLU A 49 -5.68 -2.42 19.71
N LEU A 50 -5.40 -2.85 18.49
CA LEU A 50 -6.37 -3.54 17.65
C LEU A 50 -6.43 -5.01 17.99
N TYR A 51 -7.63 -5.57 17.99
CA TYR A 51 -7.83 -6.99 18.15
C TYR A 51 -9.03 -7.48 17.34
N PRO A 52 -8.97 -8.72 16.82
CA PRO A 52 -10.11 -9.28 16.10
C PRO A 52 -11.14 -9.86 17.06
N VAL A 53 -12.39 -9.84 16.63
CA VAL A 53 -13.48 -10.57 17.26
C VAL A 53 -14.12 -11.46 16.22
N TRP A 54 -14.37 -12.70 16.60
CA TRP A 54 -14.79 -13.74 15.70
C TRP A 54 -16.24 -14.14 15.93
N LYS A 55 -16.85 -14.60 14.87
CA LYS A 55 -18.16 -15.22 14.98
C LYS A 55 -17.99 -16.67 15.39
N GLU A 56 -18.80 -17.12 16.35
CA GLU A 56 -18.80 -18.51 16.80
C GLU A 56 -19.03 -19.48 15.65
N GLY A 57 -18.24 -20.54 15.61
CA GLY A 57 -18.33 -21.57 14.59
C GLY A 57 -17.45 -21.38 13.38
N ASP A 58 -16.79 -20.23 13.25
CA ASP A 58 -15.82 -20.02 12.19
C ASP A 58 -14.47 -20.63 12.57
N ASP A 59 -13.75 -21.11 11.56
CA ASP A 59 -12.38 -21.53 11.76
C ASP A 59 -11.50 -20.29 11.96
N LEU A 60 -10.77 -20.29 13.06
CA LEU A 60 -9.94 -19.14 13.40
C LEU A 60 -8.48 -19.49 13.18
N PRO A 61 -7.70 -18.56 12.56
CA PRO A 61 -6.26 -18.71 12.61
C PRO A 61 -5.79 -18.58 14.06
N SER A 62 -4.69 -19.24 14.40
CA SER A 62 -4.10 -19.08 15.71
C SER A 62 -3.56 -17.65 15.87
N ASP A 63 -3.43 -17.20 17.11
CA ASP A 63 -2.82 -15.91 17.43
C ASP A 63 -1.42 -15.80 16.83
N SER A 64 -0.65 -16.88 16.93
CA SER A 64 0.69 -16.96 16.34
C SER A 64 0.69 -16.82 14.82
N GLU A 65 -0.20 -17.52 14.13
CA GLU A 65 -0.32 -17.43 12.68
C GLU A 65 -0.73 -16.02 12.23
N LEU A 66 -1.69 -15.45 12.93
CA LEU A 66 -2.17 -14.11 12.61
C LEU A 66 -1.09 -13.06 12.83
N ASN A 67 -0.36 -13.14 13.93
CA ASN A 67 0.73 -12.24 14.25
C ASN A 67 1.88 -12.37 13.23
N THR A 68 2.19 -13.58 12.80
CA THR A 68 3.19 -13.83 11.78
C THR A 68 2.80 -13.18 10.45
N GLU A 69 1.54 -13.31 10.03
CA GLU A 69 1.06 -12.68 8.79
C GLU A 69 1.04 -11.15 8.89
N ILE A 70 0.64 -10.59 10.03
CA ILE A 70 0.69 -9.15 10.25
C ILE A 70 2.13 -8.63 10.14
N ASN A 71 3.08 -9.33 10.75
CA ASN A 71 4.48 -8.96 10.68
C ASN A 71 5.02 -9.04 9.25
N ARG A 72 4.62 -10.07 8.50
CA ARG A 72 4.99 -10.19 7.10
C ARG A 72 4.49 -8.99 6.27
N LEU A 73 3.23 -8.61 6.46
CA LEU A 73 2.64 -7.48 5.75
C LEU A 73 3.31 -6.16 6.13
N ASN A 74 3.60 -5.97 7.43
CA ASN A 74 4.32 -4.78 7.90
C ASN A 74 5.73 -4.69 7.30
N ASN A 75 6.44 -5.80 7.26
CA ASN A 75 7.79 -5.87 6.69
C ASN A 75 7.79 -5.59 5.18
N GLU A 76 6.80 -6.12 4.47
CA GLU A 76 6.62 -5.85 3.05
C GLU A 76 6.35 -4.37 2.80
N TYR A 77 5.47 -3.77 3.59
CA TYR A 77 5.19 -2.33 3.50
C TYR A 77 6.44 -1.49 3.77
N ASP A 78 7.17 -1.81 4.83
CA ASP A 78 8.40 -1.10 5.18
C ASP A 78 9.47 -1.26 4.09
N GLY A 79 9.59 -2.45 3.52
CA GLY A 79 10.52 -2.71 2.42
C GLY A 79 10.23 -1.90 1.17
N GLN A 80 9.00 -1.41 1.02
CA GLN A 80 8.58 -0.58 -0.11
C GLN A 80 8.61 0.93 0.19
N GLU A 81 9.11 1.34 1.34
CA GLU A 81 9.17 2.75 1.71
C GLU A 81 9.94 3.58 0.69
N TYR A 82 11.02 3.04 0.16
CA TYR A 82 11.80 3.75 -0.86
C TYR A 82 11.01 4.03 -2.13
N TYR A 83 10.10 3.14 -2.53
CA TYR A 83 9.21 3.38 -3.66
C TYR A 83 8.27 4.55 -3.41
N ARG A 84 7.71 4.60 -2.20
CA ARG A 84 6.80 5.70 -1.82
C ARG A 84 7.54 7.03 -1.81
N ASN A 85 8.72 7.06 -1.22
CA ASN A 85 9.56 8.26 -1.15
C ASN A 85 9.97 8.73 -2.55
N ARG A 86 10.36 7.80 -3.41
CA ARG A 86 10.69 8.13 -4.81
C ARG A 86 9.50 8.67 -5.56
N ALA A 87 8.32 8.06 -5.38
CA ALA A 87 7.10 8.49 -6.04
C ALA A 87 6.72 9.93 -5.66
N GLU A 88 6.94 10.32 -4.41
CA GLU A 88 6.70 11.69 -3.95
C GLU A 88 7.70 12.68 -4.52
N ASP A 89 8.96 12.29 -4.65
CA ASP A 89 10.04 13.19 -5.07
C ASP A 89 10.24 13.25 -6.57
N TYR A 90 9.76 12.25 -7.31
CA TYR A 90 9.86 12.29 -8.77
C TYR A 90 9.04 13.43 -9.34
N LEU A 91 9.61 14.12 -10.29
CA LEU A 91 8.88 15.06 -11.11
C LEU A 91 7.73 14.34 -11.82
N ALA A 92 6.66 15.06 -12.14
CA ALA A 92 5.61 14.54 -12.99
C ALA A 92 6.20 14.01 -14.30
N ILE A 93 5.60 12.97 -14.87
CA ILE A 93 6.10 12.34 -16.09
C ILE A 93 6.24 13.37 -17.23
N GLY A 94 5.27 14.28 -17.35
CA GLY A 94 5.35 15.36 -18.35
C GLY A 94 6.59 16.24 -18.18
N ASP A 95 6.92 16.59 -16.94
CA ASP A 95 8.09 17.39 -16.64
C ASP A 95 9.39 16.65 -16.91
N GLN A 96 9.42 15.35 -16.58
CA GLN A 96 10.58 14.49 -16.89
C GLN A 96 10.81 14.39 -18.39
N LEU A 97 9.75 14.20 -19.17
CA LEU A 97 9.82 14.13 -20.62
C LEU A 97 10.23 15.47 -21.21
N ASP A 98 9.80 16.58 -20.62
CA ASP A 98 10.19 17.92 -21.07
C ASP A 98 11.70 18.16 -20.89
N LEU A 99 12.26 17.73 -19.77
CA LEU A 99 13.70 17.79 -19.54
C LEU A 99 14.48 17.00 -20.60
N ILE A 100 14.01 15.80 -20.93
CA ILE A 100 14.60 14.96 -21.96
C ILE A 100 14.47 15.65 -23.34
N TRP A 101 13.29 16.20 -23.62
CA TRP A 101 13.06 16.90 -24.88
C TRP A 101 14.03 18.06 -25.08
N HIS A 102 14.25 18.88 -24.06
CA HIS A 102 15.20 19.98 -24.12
C HIS A 102 16.64 19.53 -24.39
N ALA A 103 17.05 18.39 -23.77
CA ALA A 103 18.36 17.82 -24.04
C ALA A 103 18.50 17.34 -25.49
N ILE A 104 17.43 16.74 -26.04
CA ILE A 104 17.39 16.34 -27.46
C ILE A 104 17.44 17.55 -28.38
N ASP A 105 16.73 18.62 -28.02
CA ASP A 105 16.68 19.86 -28.80
C ASP A 105 18.06 20.50 -29.02
N GLU A 106 18.98 20.27 -28.09
CA GLU A 106 20.34 20.78 -28.15
C GLU A 106 21.31 19.87 -28.94
N ASP A 107 20.86 18.72 -29.41
CA ASP A 107 21.70 17.71 -30.06
C ASP A 107 21.07 17.25 -31.38
N GLU A 108 21.66 17.66 -32.49
CA GLU A 108 21.15 17.34 -33.83
C GLU A 108 21.14 15.86 -34.14
N ASP A 109 22.07 15.10 -33.63
CA ASP A 109 22.13 13.64 -33.81
C ASP A 109 20.97 12.95 -33.09
N LEU A 110 20.68 13.38 -31.87
CA LEU A 110 19.55 12.86 -31.09
C LEU A 110 18.20 13.25 -31.71
N LYS A 111 18.07 14.48 -32.26
CA LYS A 111 16.86 14.89 -33.00
C LYS A 111 16.57 13.94 -34.14
N THR A 112 17.59 13.57 -34.88
CA THR A 112 17.45 12.65 -36.00
C THR A 112 17.05 11.25 -35.56
N LYS A 113 17.74 10.73 -34.52
CA LYS A 113 17.48 9.39 -33.99
C LYS A 113 16.11 9.26 -33.30
N LEU A 114 15.65 10.33 -32.67
CA LEU A 114 14.41 10.36 -31.89
C LEU A 114 13.37 11.31 -32.51
N SER A 115 13.39 11.44 -33.83
CA SER A 115 12.55 12.42 -34.55
C SER A 115 11.05 12.21 -34.28
N GLY A 116 10.58 10.97 -34.16
CA GLY A 116 9.18 10.72 -33.86
C GLY A 116 8.74 11.34 -32.53
N PHE A 117 9.55 11.15 -31.49
CA PHE A 117 9.30 11.75 -30.18
C PHE A 117 9.46 13.27 -30.22
N TYR A 118 10.58 13.74 -30.75
CA TYR A 118 10.92 15.16 -30.79
C TYR A 118 9.85 15.97 -31.52
N ASP A 119 9.49 15.55 -32.73
CA ASP A 119 8.56 16.28 -33.59
C ASP A 119 7.14 16.29 -33.02
N ALA A 120 6.69 15.16 -32.43
CA ALA A 120 5.37 15.10 -31.82
C ALA A 120 5.23 16.08 -30.64
N ILE A 121 6.23 16.17 -29.80
CA ILE A 121 6.24 17.12 -28.67
C ILE A 121 6.35 18.57 -29.19
N LYS A 122 7.18 18.80 -30.21
CA LYS A 122 7.34 20.12 -30.81
C LYS A 122 6.04 20.68 -31.38
N VAL A 123 5.24 19.85 -32.04
CA VAL A 123 3.92 20.25 -32.55
C VAL A 123 3.04 20.77 -31.40
N THR A 124 3.00 20.07 -30.29
CA THR A 124 2.22 20.50 -29.11
C THR A 124 2.74 21.82 -28.55
N LYS A 125 4.07 21.97 -28.45
CA LYS A 125 4.69 23.23 -27.97
C LYS A 125 4.40 24.41 -28.88
N ASP A 126 4.42 24.17 -30.18
CA ASP A 126 4.15 25.23 -31.18
C ASP A 126 2.67 25.64 -31.18
N ASN A 127 1.77 24.67 -30.90
CA ASN A 127 0.33 24.95 -30.80
C ASN A 127 -0.02 25.73 -29.53
N TYR A 128 0.74 25.56 -28.46
CA TYR A 128 0.52 26.19 -27.17
C TYR A 128 1.79 26.84 -26.64
N PRO A 129 2.27 27.90 -27.33
CA PRO A 129 3.52 28.54 -26.92
C PRO A 129 3.37 29.21 -25.55
N LYS A 130 4.48 29.32 -24.84
CA LYS A 130 4.50 30.10 -23.60
C LYS A 130 4.30 31.58 -23.93
N PRO A 131 3.55 32.31 -23.07
CA PRO A 131 3.35 33.75 -23.23
C PRO A 131 4.64 34.53 -23.06
#